data_4e7817789a1000816fa8271ca6f9d702
#
_entry.id   4e7817789a1000816fa8271ca6f9d702
#
_cell.length_a   1.000
_cell.length_b   1.000
_cell.length_c   1.000
_cell.angle_alpha   90.00
_cell.angle_beta   90.00
_cell.angle_gamma   90.00
#
_symmetry.space_group_name_H-M   'P 1'
#
loop_
_entity.id
_entity.type
_entity.pdbx_description
1 polymer ?
#
loop_
_entity_poly.entity_id
_entity_poly.type
_entity_poly.pdbx_seq_one_letter_code
_entity_poly.pdbx_strand_id
1 'polypeptide(L)'
;MAIEVFSFFSGLGFMDLGFEEAGFDIAFVNEYNHSFIQAYQYARRNRPHRPQYGYYEGSIEEFLDDRVWNQRFPDYDVRNKDRIIGFIGGPPCPDFSTAGKNAGSTGKNGKLTEKYVKLIVKRQPDFFVLENVKGLYQTKKHKIFYEQMKKRLYRAGYSLFDSIENALEYGVPQFRDRLILVGFNRRRFGKNLRYTIGTNKTYEMDRIKMCNWPTVEPFQIGIVRNEPQDIIPELTVEYWFRHNNVENHANSRDYFNTVANNKFVSIAEGDTSKKSFKRLHRWRYSPTAAYGNNEVHLHPYQPRRISIAEALSIQSLPVWFEVLPTLSLSAKFKMVGNGVPYLLANGIAMELQGWIEEHMD
;
A
#
# COMPACT_ATOMS: atom_id res chain seq x y z
N MET A 1 -4.73 17.19 -19.79
CA MET A 1 -5.41 17.76 -18.59
C MET A 1 -4.70 17.22 -17.37
N ALA A 2 -4.45 18.05 -16.33
CA ALA A 2 -3.83 17.58 -15.10
C ALA A 2 -4.88 16.87 -14.23
N ILE A 3 -4.56 15.67 -13.75
CA ILE A 3 -5.39 14.95 -12.79
C ILE A 3 -4.71 15.10 -11.42
N GLU A 4 -5.26 15.99 -10.61
CA GLU A 4 -4.72 16.32 -9.30
C GLU A 4 -5.22 15.37 -8.23
N VAL A 5 -4.32 14.92 -7.36
CA VAL A 5 -4.64 13.98 -6.30
C VAL A 5 -4.29 14.55 -4.93
N PHE A 6 -5.24 14.46 -4.02
CA PHE A 6 -5.09 14.75 -2.60
C PHE A 6 -4.92 13.43 -1.85
N SER A 7 -3.75 13.20 -1.30
CA SER A 7 -3.43 11.97 -0.58
C SER A 7 -3.66 12.12 0.92
N PHE A 8 -4.43 11.21 1.48
CA PHE A 8 -4.74 11.14 2.91
C PHE A 8 -4.24 9.83 3.50
N PHE A 9 -3.75 9.87 4.73
CA PHE A 9 -3.10 8.72 5.38
C PHE A 9 -1.92 8.20 4.56
N SER A 10 -1.15 9.11 3.99
CA SER A 10 -0.13 8.82 2.98
C SER A 10 0.97 7.85 3.47
N GLY A 11 1.19 7.76 4.79
CA GLY A 11 2.23 6.92 5.35
C GLY A 11 3.61 7.30 4.81
N LEU A 12 4.31 6.31 4.25
CA LEU A 12 5.60 6.50 3.57
C LEU A 12 5.43 6.85 2.08
N GLY A 13 4.17 6.93 1.58
CA GLY A 13 3.83 7.36 0.22
C GLY A 13 4.02 6.29 -0.85
N PHE A 14 3.87 5.01 -0.53
CA PHE A 14 3.97 3.94 -1.54
C PHE A 14 2.84 4.01 -2.56
N MET A 15 1.61 4.28 -2.08
CA MET A 15 0.45 4.47 -2.94
C MET A 15 0.62 5.71 -3.82
N ASP A 16 1.04 6.81 -3.21
CA ASP A 16 1.29 8.08 -3.91
C ASP A 16 2.33 7.89 -5.03
N LEU A 17 3.41 7.15 -4.77
CA LEU A 17 4.41 6.86 -5.79
C LEU A 17 3.82 6.10 -6.98
N GLY A 18 2.94 5.13 -6.71
CA GLY A 18 2.24 4.41 -7.77
C GLY A 18 1.38 5.32 -8.65
N PHE A 19 0.72 6.30 -8.03
CA PHE A 19 -0.06 7.32 -8.74
C PHE A 19 0.82 8.32 -9.49
N GLU A 20 1.90 8.80 -8.88
CA GLU A 20 2.89 9.69 -9.54
C GLU A 20 3.44 9.06 -10.84
N GLU A 21 3.85 7.79 -10.77
CA GLU A 21 4.41 7.07 -11.93
C GLU A 21 3.34 6.74 -13.00
N ALA A 22 2.07 6.72 -12.63
CA ALA A 22 0.96 6.60 -13.57
C ALA A 22 0.54 7.96 -14.19
N GLY A 23 1.19 9.08 -13.82
CA GLY A 23 0.93 10.40 -14.40
C GLY A 23 -0.03 11.30 -13.62
N PHE A 24 -0.42 10.91 -12.39
CA PHE A 24 -1.19 11.78 -11.51
C PHE A 24 -0.30 12.81 -10.83
N ASP A 25 -0.82 14.02 -10.63
CA ASP A 25 -0.17 15.08 -9.85
C ASP A 25 -0.59 14.97 -8.37
N ILE A 26 0.32 14.59 -7.49
CA ILE A 26 0.07 14.60 -6.05
C ILE A 26 0.12 16.04 -5.55
N ALA A 27 -1.04 16.71 -5.55
CA ALA A 27 -1.16 18.13 -5.22
C ALA A 27 -1.13 18.39 -3.71
N PHE A 28 -1.49 17.41 -2.89
CA PHE A 28 -1.52 17.52 -1.43
C PHE A 28 -1.26 16.21 -0.73
N VAL A 29 -0.55 16.26 0.41
CA VAL A 29 -0.21 15.08 1.22
C VAL A 29 -0.56 15.33 2.69
N ASN A 30 -1.39 14.45 3.28
CA ASN A 30 -1.74 14.46 4.68
C ASN A 30 -1.30 13.16 5.37
N GLU A 31 -0.58 13.30 6.47
CA GLU A 31 -0.23 12.23 7.38
C GLU A 31 -0.25 12.74 8.83
N TYR A 32 -0.79 11.95 9.74
CA TYR A 32 -0.90 12.34 11.15
C TYR A 32 0.43 12.20 11.90
N ASN A 33 1.25 11.23 11.51
CA ASN A 33 2.46 10.86 12.24
C ASN A 33 3.66 11.65 11.73
N HIS A 34 4.27 12.45 12.61
CA HIS A 34 5.46 13.25 12.32
C HIS A 34 6.59 12.45 11.63
N SER A 35 6.95 11.31 12.20
CA SER A 35 8.02 10.49 11.64
C SER A 35 7.70 9.96 10.23
N PHE A 36 6.41 9.73 9.93
CA PHE A 36 5.99 9.23 8.63
C PHE A 36 6.06 10.34 7.58
N ILE A 37 5.60 11.55 7.90
CA ILE A 37 5.69 12.69 6.98
C ILE A 37 7.16 13.07 6.69
N GLN A 38 8.02 13.03 7.70
CA GLN A 38 9.46 13.25 7.51
C GLN A 38 10.08 12.18 6.60
N ALA A 39 9.75 10.91 6.81
CA ALA A 39 10.24 9.82 5.97
C ALA A 39 9.69 9.92 4.53
N TYR A 40 8.44 10.32 4.34
CA TYR A 40 7.84 10.60 3.04
C TYR A 40 8.64 11.65 2.26
N GLN A 41 8.91 12.80 2.91
CA GLN A 41 9.67 13.89 2.30
C GLN A 41 11.12 13.48 2.00
N TYR A 42 11.75 12.73 2.91
CA TYR A 42 13.10 12.23 2.70
C TYR A 42 13.19 11.28 1.51
N ALA A 43 12.27 10.33 1.40
CA ALA A 43 12.24 9.37 0.29
C ALA A 43 12.14 10.08 -1.09
N ARG A 44 11.51 11.26 -1.13
CA ARG A 44 11.32 12.04 -2.34
C ARG A 44 12.26 13.26 -2.49
N ARG A 45 13.28 13.39 -1.62
CA ARG A 45 14.18 14.55 -1.59
C ARG A 45 14.84 14.89 -2.93
N ASN A 46 15.12 13.85 -3.72
CA ASN A 46 15.75 13.97 -5.04
C ASN A 46 14.76 14.00 -6.21
N ARG A 47 13.45 13.96 -5.94
CA ARG A 47 12.41 14.07 -6.96
C ARG A 47 12.12 15.56 -7.23
N PRO A 48 11.90 15.97 -8.50
CA PRO A 48 11.63 17.38 -8.84
C PRO A 48 10.24 17.83 -8.37
N HIS A 49 9.27 16.91 -8.36
CA HIS A 49 7.89 17.20 -8.01
C HIS A 49 7.74 17.56 -6.51
N ARG A 50 6.94 18.60 -6.25
CA ARG A 50 6.52 18.99 -4.90
C ARG A 50 5.02 19.24 -4.92
N PRO A 51 4.27 18.74 -3.92
CA PRO A 51 2.83 18.97 -3.84
C PRO A 51 2.50 20.48 -3.81
N GLN A 52 1.61 20.93 -4.68
CA GLN A 52 1.19 22.33 -4.80
C GLN A 52 0.71 22.92 -3.45
N TYR A 53 -0.10 22.13 -2.72
CA TYR A 53 -0.62 22.53 -1.41
C TYR A 53 0.26 22.01 -0.26
N GLY A 54 1.43 21.43 -0.58
CA GLY A 54 2.42 20.97 0.37
C GLY A 54 2.01 19.76 1.21
N TYR A 55 2.69 19.64 2.32
CA TYR A 55 2.51 18.56 3.29
C TYR A 55 1.77 19.06 4.50
N TYR A 56 0.92 18.24 5.10
CA TYR A 56 0.18 18.55 6.31
C TYR A 56 0.31 17.43 7.34
N GLU A 57 0.96 17.77 8.45
CA GLU A 57 1.04 16.91 9.62
C GLU A 57 -0.12 17.23 10.56
N GLY A 58 -1.14 16.37 10.55
CA GLY A 58 -2.32 16.60 11.36
C GLY A 58 -3.46 15.65 11.06
N SER A 59 -4.55 15.81 11.80
CA SER A 59 -5.72 14.96 11.66
C SER A 59 -6.51 15.29 10.41
N ILE A 60 -6.92 14.26 9.67
CA ILE A 60 -7.88 14.42 8.56
C ILE A 60 -9.19 15.12 9.00
N GLU A 61 -9.54 15.04 10.29
CA GLU A 61 -10.75 15.66 10.84
C GLU A 61 -10.76 17.16 10.70
N GLU A 62 -9.59 17.80 10.74
CA GLU A 62 -9.44 19.25 10.61
C GLU A 62 -9.98 19.74 9.26
N PHE A 63 -9.86 18.92 8.22
CA PHE A 63 -10.37 19.19 6.88
C PHE A 63 -11.90 19.04 6.75
N LEU A 64 -12.59 18.65 7.80
CA LEU A 64 -14.05 18.72 7.89
C LEU A 64 -14.54 20.13 8.26
N ASP A 65 -13.68 21.01 8.80
CA ASP A 65 -13.99 22.44 8.99
C ASP A 65 -13.82 23.19 7.67
N ASP A 66 -14.82 24.00 7.29
CA ASP A 66 -14.81 24.74 6.02
C ASP A 66 -13.82 25.90 6.03
N ARG A 67 -13.54 26.49 7.19
CA ARG A 67 -12.54 27.56 7.31
C ARG A 67 -11.14 27.02 7.08
N VAL A 68 -10.81 25.90 7.73
CA VAL A 68 -9.51 25.22 7.56
C VAL A 68 -9.32 24.78 6.11
N TRP A 69 -10.38 24.19 5.51
CA TRP A 69 -10.35 23.76 4.13
C TRP A 69 -10.11 24.91 3.15
N ASN A 70 -10.94 25.95 3.23
CA ASN A 70 -10.86 27.10 2.29
C ASN A 70 -9.56 27.90 2.44
N GLN A 71 -9.04 28.00 3.67
CA GLN A 71 -7.74 28.63 3.90
C GLN A 71 -6.60 27.83 3.29
N ARG A 72 -6.67 26.49 3.35
CA ARG A 72 -5.61 25.62 2.85
C ARG A 72 -5.67 25.42 1.34
N PHE A 73 -6.88 25.36 0.78
CA PHE A 73 -7.16 25.04 -0.60
C PHE A 73 -8.04 26.12 -1.25
N PRO A 74 -7.54 27.37 -1.40
CA PRO A 74 -8.36 28.46 -1.91
C PRO A 74 -8.86 28.23 -3.34
N ASP A 75 -8.10 27.48 -4.14
CA ASP A 75 -8.41 27.18 -5.54
C ASP A 75 -9.11 25.83 -5.74
N TYR A 76 -9.55 25.19 -4.64
CA TYR A 76 -10.29 23.93 -4.73
C TYR A 76 -11.68 24.18 -5.32
N ASP A 77 -11.85 23.85 -6.59
CA ASP A 77 -13.14 23.93 -7.28
C ASP A 77 -13.37 22.71 -8.17
N VAL A 78 -14.21 21.80 -7.70
CA VAL A 78 -14.65 20.58 -8.42
C VAL A 78 -15.64 20.87 -9.55
N ARG A 79 -16.04 22.12 -9.76
CA ARG A 79 -16.87 22.53 -10.90
C ARG A 79 -16.02 22.99 -12.09
N ASN A 80 -14.74 23.25 -11.86
CA ASN A 80 -13.82 23.57 -12.93
C ASN A 80 -13.66 22.36 -13.86
N LYS A 81 -14.00 22.54 -15.14
CA LYS A 81 -13.95 21.48 -16.13
C LYS A 81 -12.55 21.19 -16.64
N ASP A 82 -11.63 22.11 -16.48
CA ASP A 82 -10.23 22.00 -16.94
C ASP A 82 -9.33 21.21 -15.98
N ARG A 83 -9.87 20.84 -14.80
CA ARG A 83 -9.19 20.08 -13.75
C ARG A 83 -10.00 18.87 -13.36
N ILE A 84 -9.32 17.80 -12.98
CA ILE A 84 -9.89 16.65 -12.30
C ILE A 84 -9.24 16.54 -10.93
N ILE A 85 -10.05 16.44 -9.90
CA ILE A 85 -9.57 16.32 -8.52
C ILE A 85 -9.99 14.97 -7.96
N GLY A 86 -8.98 14.17 -7.59
CA GLY A 86 -9.16 12.89 -6.94
C GLY A 86 -8.68 12.87 -5.49
N PHE A 87 -9.30 12.04 -4.67
CA PHE A 87 -8.82 11.72 -3.33
C PHE A 87 -8.34 10.28 -3.28
N ILE A 88 -7.12 10.05 -2.76
CA ILE A 88 -6.65 8.71 -2.48
C ILE A 88 -6.37 8.55 -0.99
N GLY A 89 -6.58 7.35 -0.44
CA GLY A 89 -6.30 7.12 0.96
C GLY A 89 -6.47 5.68 1.41
N GLY A 90 -5.54 5.25 2.28
CA GLY A 90 -5.58 3.98 2.99
C GLY A 90 -5.73 4.22 4.50
N PRO A 91 -6.94 4.51 5.02
CA PRO A 91 -7.12 4.74 6.45
C PRO A 91 -6.68 3.51 7.25
N PRO A 92 -5.83 3.68 8.30
CA PRO A 92 -5.27 2.57 9.06
C PRO A 92 -6.34 1.72 9.70
N CYS A 93 -6.20 0.39 9.59
CA CYS A 93 -7.23 -0.56 9.96
C CYS A 93 -6.76 -1.70 10.87
N PRO A 94 -6.02 -1.43 11.97
CA PRO A 94 -5.66 -2.48 12.91
C PRO A 94 -6.86 -3.14 13.59
N ASP A 95 -8.03 -2.50 13.59
CA ASP A 95 -9.26 -3.03 14.19
C ASP A 95 -10.00 -4.03 13.29
N PHE A 96 -9.66 -4.11 12.01
CA PHE A 96 -10.24 -5.04 11.02
C PHE A 96 -9.24 -6.09 10.52
N SER A 97 -7.98 -6.01 10.94
CA SER A 97 -6.94 -6.98 10.59
C SER A 97 -7.03 -8.22 11.48
N THR A 98 -6.88 -9.40 10.89
CA THR A 98 -6.78 -10.68 11.63
C THR A 98 -5.56 -10.73 12.54
N ALA A 99 -4.53 -9.94 12.28
CA ALA A 99 -3.34 -9.77 13.14
C ALA A 99 -3.52 -8.68 14.21
N GLY A 100 -4.57 -7.87 14.15
CA GLY A 100 -4.85 -6.75 15.04
C GLY A 100 -5.79 -7.08 16.20
N LYS A 101 -6.26 -6.03 16.92
CA LYS A 101 -7.17 -6.16 18.09
C LYS A 101 -8.61 -6.56 17.74
N ASN A 102 -8.95 -6.65 16.46
CA ASN A 102 -10.29 -7.02 15.93
C ASN A 102 -11.46 -6.25 16.57
N ALA A 103 -11.23 -4.99 17.02
CA ALA A 103 -12.21 -4.14 17.69
C ALA A 103 -13.31 -3.61 16.76
N GLY A 104 -13.12 -3.72 15.44
CA GLY A 104 -14.09 -3.35 14.42
C GLY A 104 -14.41 -1.85 14.37
N SER A 105 -15.66 -1.52 13.97
CA SER A 105 -16.12 -0.14 13.78
C SER A 105 -16.14 0.70 15.07
N THR A 106 -16.09 0.10 16.24
CA THR A 106 -16.05 0.80 17.54
C THR A 106 -14.63 1.17 17.96
N GLY A 107 -13.60 0.59 17.32
CA GLY A 107 -12.20 0.92 17.56
C GLY A 107 -11.84 2.31 17.01
N LYS A 108 -10.73 2.89 17.51
CA LYS A 108 -10.23 4.20 17.06
C LYS A 108 -10.01 4.29 15.55
N ASN A 109 -9.64 3.18 14.91
CA ASN A 109 -9.28 3.14 13.51
C ASN A 109 -10.49 2.90 12.58
N GLY A 110 -11.54 2.22 13.03
CA GLY A 110 -12.83 2.18 12.31
C GLY A 110 -13.42 3.56 12.10
N LYS A 111 -13.21 4.45 13.07
CA LYS A 111 -13.61 5.87 12.99
C LYS A 111 -12.83 6.63 11.90
N LEU A 112 -11.58 6.26 11.59
CA LEU A 112 -10.79 6.94 10.55
C LEU A 112 -11.31 6.67 9.14
N THR A 113 -11.74 5.44 8.84
CA THR A 113 -12.43 5.13 7.58
C THR A 113 -13.72 5.93 7.45
N GLU A 114 -14.51 6.05 8.53
CA GLU A 114 -15.71 6.88 8.53
C GLU A 114 -15.41 8.38 8.29
N LYS A 115 -14.32 8.90 8.87
CA LYS A 115 -13.87 10.29 8.67
C LYS A 115 -13.46 10.55 7.24
N TYR A 116 -12.73 9.62 6.63
CA TYR A 116 -12.37 9.71 5.21
C TYR A 116 -13.61 9.74 4.32
N VAL A 117 -14.57 8.84 4.56
CA VAL A 117 -15.86 8.86 3.83
C VAL A 117 -16.62 10.17 4.06
N LYS A 118 -16.65 10.72 5.28
CA LYS A 118 -17.25 12.03 5.58
C LYS A 118 -16.57 13.15 4.79
N LEU A 119 -15.24 13.12 4.68
CA LEU A 119 -14.48 14.10 3.92
C LEU A 119 -14.82 14.03 2.42
N ILE A 120 -14.84 12.83 1.84
CA ILE A 120 -15.24 12.62 0.44
C ILE A 120 -16.65 13.15 0.19
N VAL A 121 -17.60 12.81 1.06
CA VAL A 121 -18.99 13.28 0.95
C VAL A 121 -19.09 14.80 1.06
N LYS A 122 -18.27 15.42 1.91
CA LYS A 122 -18.30 16.88 2.12
C LYS A 122 -17.61 17.64 0.99
N ARG A 123 -16.45 17.16 0.52
CA ARG A 123 -15.61 17.87 -0.46
C ARG A 123 -15.90 17.51 -1.91
N GLN A 124 -16.60 16.42 -2.14
CA GLN A 124 -17.12 16.02 -3.44
C GLN A 124 -16.06 15.95 -4.56
N PRO A 125 -14.87 15.28 -4.35
CA PRO A 125 -13.90 15.11 -5.44
C PRO A 125 -14.53 14.43 -6.64
N ASP A 126 -13.92 14.57 -7.82
CA ASP A 126 -14.42 13.96 -9.06
C ASP A 126 -14.32 12.43 -9.01
N PHE A 127 -13.25 11.91 -8.39
CA PHE A 127 -13.12 10.50 -8.07
C PHE A 127 -12.44 10.30 -6.71
N PHE A 128 -12.52 9.10 -6.19
CA PHE A 128 -11.72 8.70 -5.03
C PHE A 128 -11.29 7.24 -5.11
N VAL A 129 -10.17 6.93 -4.45
CA VAL A 129 -9.73 5.57 -4.18
C VAL A 129 -9.58 5.39 -2.66
N LEU A 130 -10.25 4.37 -2.13
CA LEU A 130 -10.14 3.95 -0.74
C LEU A 130 -9.53 2.55 -0.71
N GLU A 131 -8.33 2.43 -0.14
CA GLU A 131 -7.67 1.16 0.10
C GLU A 131 -7.92 0.69 1.53
N ASN A 132 -8.06 -0.63 1.72
CA ASN A 132 -8.15 -1.21 3.04
C ASN A 132 -7.76 -2.69 3.05
N VAL A 133 -7.71 -3.28 4.24
CA VAL A 133 -7.47 -4.71 4.39
C VAL A 133 -8.70 -5.53 4.02
N LYS A 134 -8.50 -6.73 3.44
CA LYS A 134 -9.57 -7.68 3.08
C LYS A 134 -10.53 -8.01 4.23
N GLY A 135 -10.05 -7.95 5.48
CA GLY A 135 -10.86 -8.20 6.68
C GLY A 135 -12.06 -7.29 6.84
N LEU A 136 -12.01 -6.06 6.28
CA LEU A 136 -13.15 -5.13 6.25
C LEU A 136 -14.33 -5.70 5.45
N TYR A 137 -14.05 -6.47 4.40
CA TYR A 137 -15.06 -7.06 3.52
C TYR A 137 -15.52 -8.45 3.97
N GLN A 138 -14.64 -9.28 4.56
CA GLN A 138 -14.92 -10.69 4.84
C GLN A 138 -15.65 -10.94 6.16
N THR A 139 -15.37 -10.17 7.21
CA THR A 139 -15.98 -10.40 8.53
C THR A 139 -17.40 -9.85 8.55
N LYS A 140 -18.40 -10.68 8.90
CA LYS A 140 -19.83 -10.30 8.88
C LYS A 140 -20.12 -8.94 9.53
N LYS A 141 -19.56 -8.67 10.72
CA LYS A 141 -19.72 -7.39 11.44
C LYS A 141 -19.10 -6.22 10.66
N HIS A 142 -17.92 -6.41 10.08
CA HIS A 142 -17.19 -5.37 9.36
C HIS A 142 -17.84 -5.09 8.00
N LYS A 143 -18.36 -6.12 7.34
CA LYS A 143 -19.09 -5.98 6.08
C LYS A 143 -20.31 -5.07 6.22
N ILE A 144 -21.06 -5.17 7.34
CA ILE A 144 -22.20 -4.27 7.61
C ILE A 144 -21.73 -2.81 7.65
N PHE A 145 -20.64 -2.53 8.34
CA PHE A 145 -20.05 -1.19 8.38
C PHE A 145 -19.61 -0.71 7.00
N TYR A 146 -18.93 -1.56 6.24
CA TYR A 146 -18.48 -1.25 4.89
C TYR A 146 -19.66 -0.93 3.96
N GLU A 147 -20.71 -1.73 3.97
CA GLU A 147 -21.92 -1.47 3.18
C GLU A 147 -22.65 -0.16 3.59
N GLN A 148 -22.62 0.21 4.88
CA GLN A 148 -23.11 1.50 5.31
C GLN A 148 -22.30 2.67 4.73
N MET A 149 -20.96 2.53 4.66
CA MET A 149 -20.09 3.53 4.03
C MET A 149 -20.36 3.65 2.53
N LYS A 150 -20.50 2.52 1.82
CA LYS A 150 -20.89 2.50 0.40
C LYS A 150 -22.24 3.19 0.17
N LYS A 151 -23.25 2.91 0.99
CA LYS A 151 -24.56 3.57 0.90
C LYS A 151 -24.48 5.09 1.07
N ARG A 152 -23.62 5.59 1.98
CA ARG A 152 -23.39 7.03 2.16
C ARG A 152 -22.77 7.66 0.92
N LEU A 153 -21.73 7.03 0.36
CA LEU A 153 -21.06 7.48 -0.86
C LEU A 153 -22.00 7.44 -2.08
N TYR A 154 -22.78 6.38 -2.23
CA TYR A 154 -23.77 6.28 -3.30
C TYR A 154 -24.83 7.39 -3.22
N ARG A 155 -25.37 7.66 -2.00
CA ARG A 155 -26.32 8.75 -1.78
C ARG A 155 -25.71 10.13 -1.99
N ALA A 156 -24.41 10.27 -1.78
CA ALA A 156 -23.66 11.51 -2.03
C ALA A 156 -23.36 11.73 -3.53
N GLY A 157 -23.77 10.84 -4.41
CA GLY A 157 -23.66 11.04 -5.86
C GLY A 157 -22.54 10.25 -6.54
N TYR A 158 -21.97 9.23 -5.90
CA TYR A 158 -20.92 8.41 -6.51
C TYR A 158 -21.46 7.12 -7.14
N SER A 159 -20.91 6.74 -8.29
CA SER A 159 -20.91 5.38 -8.83
C SER A 159 -19.73 4.64 -8.21
N LEU A 160 -19.94 3.41 -7.68
CA LEU A 160 -18.97 2.70 -6.84
C LEU A 160 -18.59 1.37 -7.45
N PHE A 161 -17.30 1.07 -7.44
CA PHE A 161 -16.70 -0.18 -7.91
C PHE A 161 -15.72 -0.67 -6.87
N ASP A 162 -15.82 -1.93 -6.46
CA ASP A 162 -14.92 -2.50 -5.46
C ASP A 162 -14.47 -3.91 -5.83
N SER A 163 -13.23 -4.23 -5.47
CA SER A 163 -12.61 -5.53 -5.68
C SER A 163 -11.61 -5.86 -4.56
N ILE A 164 -11.34 -7.16 -4.42
CA ILE A 164 -10.22 -7.65 -3.60
C ILE A 164 -9.09 -8.00 -4.57
N GLU A 165 -8.03 -7.22 -4.52
CA GLU A 165 -6.85 -7.38 -5.36
C GLU A 165 -5.72 -8.05 -4.60
N ASN A 166 -5.02 -8.99 -5.25
CA ASN A 166 -3.82 -9.60 -4.68
C ASN A 166 -2.57 -9.01 -5.34
N ALA A 167 -1.62 -8.56 -4.52
CA ALA A 167 -0.41 -7.90 -5.00
C ALA A 167 0.44 -8.76 -5.95
N LEU A 168 0.41 -10.10 -5.83
CA LEU A 168 1.10 -11.01 -6.75
C LEU A 168 0.66 -10.82 -8.21
N GLU A 169 -0.61 -10.55 -8.43
CA GLU A 169 -1.18 -10.36 -9.78
C GLU A 169 -0.62 -9.13 -10.48
N TYR A 170 -0.05 -8.19 -9.71
CA TYR A 170 0.59 -6.97 -10.20
C TYR A 170 2.12 -7.05 -10.22
N GLY A 171 2.71 -8.22 -10.04
CA GLY A 171 4.16 -8.41 -10.07
C GLY A 171 4.89 -8.16 -8.75
N VAL A 172 4.16 -7.96 -7.65
CA VAL A 172 4.75 -7.79 -6.32
C VAL A 172 5.17 -9.16 -5.76
N PRO A 173 6.39 -9.35 -5.23
CA PRO A 173 6.82 -10.63 -4.67
C PRO A 173 6.23 -10.89 -3.27
N GLN A 174 4.93 -10.64 -3.11
CA GLN A 174 4.25 -10.76 -1.83
C GLN A 174 2.79 -11.18 -2.00
N PHE A 175 2.37 -12.24 -1.32
CA PHE A 175 0.96 -12.58 -1.20
C PHE A 175 0.26 -11.61 -0.25
N ARG A 176 -0.49 -10.64 -0.80
CA ARG A 176 -1.13 -9.57 -0.03
C ARG A 176 -2.44 -9.15 -0.67
N ASP A 177 -3.56 -9.53 -0.04
CA ASP A 177 -4.89 -9.10 -0.45
C ASP A 177 -5.22 -7.70 0.06
N ARG A 178 -5.81 -6.86 -0.81
CA ARG A 178 -6.31 -5.54 -0.48
C ARG A 178 -7.69 -5.29 -1.06
N LEU A 179 -8.54 -4.68 -0.26
CA LEU A 179 -9.81 -4.14 -0.72
C LEU A 179 -9.53 -2.79 -1.38
N ILE A 180 -9.93 -2.65 -2.62
CA ILE A 180 -9.89 -1.40 -3.37
C ILE A 180 -11.33 -0.98 -3.66
N LEU A 181 -11.69 0.25 -3.30
CA LEU A 181 -12.97 0.87 -3.64
C LEU A 181 -12.69 2.15 -4.42
N VAL A 182 -13.16 2.18 -5.66
CA VAL A 182 -13.12 3.36 -6.53
C VAL A 182 -14.51 3.95 -6.63
N GLY A 183 -14.60 5.27 -6.53
CA GLY A 183 -15.85 5.99 -6.71
C GLY A 183 -15.71 7.15 -7.68
N PHE A 184 -16.60 7.24 -8.65
CA PHE A 184 -16.68 8.33 -9.62
C PHE A 184 -17.89 9.21 -9.34
N ASN A 185 -17.70 10.52 -9.27
CA ASN A 185 -18.77 11.48 -9.05
C ASN A 185 -19.66 11.56 -10.29
N ARG A 186 -20.95 11.23 -10.11
CA ARG A 186 -21.93 11.21 -11.21
C ARG A 186 -22.19 12.57 -11.84
N ARG A 187 -21.89 13.67 -11.14
CA ARG A 187 -21.92 15.02 -11.68
C ARG A 187 -20.87 15.20 -12.79
N ARG A 188 -19.68 14.61 -12.60
CA ARG A 188 -18.56 14.74 -13.55
C ARG A 188 -18.63 13.73 -14.68
N PHE A 189 -18.87 12.46 -14.36
CA PHE A 189 -18.76 11.33 -15.29
C PHE A 189 -20.09 10.73 -15.72
N GLY A 190 -21.23 11.21 -15.21
CA GLY A 190 -22.54 10.63 -15.52
C GLY A 190 -22.93 9.46 -14.61
N LYS A 191 -24.06 8.80 -14.93
CA LYS A 191 -24.66 7.78 -14.05
C LYS A 191 -24.39 6.34 -14.50
N ASN A 192 -24.29 6.11 -15.80
CA ASN A 192 -24.23 4.77 -16.39
C ASN A 192 -22.78 4.37 -16.70
N LEU A 193 -21.95 4.35 -15.65
CA LEU A 193 -20.53 4.04 -15.78
C LEU A 193 -20.30 2.54 -15.75
N ARG A 194 -19.29 2.10 -16.51
CA ARG A 194 -18.70 0.77 -16.44
C ARG A 194 -17.23 0.94 -16.12
N TYR A 195 -16.80 0.34 -15.04
CA TYR A 195 -15.40 0.32 -14.63
C TYR A 195 -15.11 -1.04 -13.99
N THR A 196 -13.98 -1.61 -14.31
CA THR A 196 -13.54 -2.89 -13.75
C THR A 196 -12.15 -2.69 -13.14
N ILE A 197 -12.02 -2.96 -11.85
CA ILE A 197 -10.71 -2.97 -11.16
C ILE A 197 -9.99 -4.26 -11.52
N GLY A 198 -8.68 -4.17 -11.77
CA GLY A 198 -7.84 -5.32 -12.05
C GLY A 198 -7.67 -5.62 -13.54
N THR A 199 -7.91 -4.67 -14.41
CA THR A 199 -7.67 -4.80 -15.86
C THR A 199 -6.18 -4.70 -16.21
N ASN A 200 -5.36 -4.12 -15.33
CA ASN A 200 -3.92 -3.92 -15.53
C ASN A 200 -3.06 -4.91 -14.72
N LYS A 201 -3.54 -6.13 -14.56
CA LYS A 201 -2.79 -7.22 -13.91
C LYS A 201 -1.69 -7.74 -14.85
N THR A 202 -0.51 -8.01 -14.26
CA THR A 202 0.61 -8.62 -14.98
C THR A 202 0.47 -10.14 -15.08
N TYR A 203 -0.11 -10.75 -14.04
CA TYR A 203 -0.26 -12.20 -13.92
C TYR A 203 -1.67 -12.58 -13.46
N GLU A 204 -2.19 -13.66 -14.04
CA GLU A 204 -3.42 -14.28 -13.54
C GLU A 204 -3.14 -15.14 -12.30
N MET A 205 -4.00 -15.08 -11.30
CA MET A 205 -3.85 -15.84 -10.06
C MET A 205 -3.77 -17.35 -10.32
N ASP A 206 -4.49 -17.87 -11.30
CA ASP A 206 -4.46 -19.30 -11.63
C ASP A 206 -3.11 -19.74 -12.21
N ARG A 207 -2.46 -18.89 -13.04
CA ARG A 207 -1.09 -19.13 -13.48
C ARG A 207 -0.11 -19.17 -12.29
N ILE A 208 -0.25 -18.24 -11.34
CA ILE A 208 0.59 -18.20 -10.14
C ILE A 208 0.43 -19.48 -9.30
N LYS A 209 -0.80 -19.98 -9.15
CA LYS A 209 -1.09 -21.20 -8.40
C LYS A 209 -0.57 -22.47 -9.09
N MET A 210 -0.48 -22.48 -10.42
CA MET A 210 0.04 -23.61 -11.19
C MET A 210 1.55 -23.74 -11.11
N CYS A 211 2.27 -22.69 -10.70
CA CYS A 211 3.71 -22.75 -10.52
C CYS A 211 4.13 -23.76 -9.45
N ASN A 212 5.24 -24.44 -9.70
CA ASN A 212 5.81 -25.40 -8.74
C ASN A 212 6.68 -24.69 -7.71
N TRP A 213 6.03 -23.89 -6.85
CA TRP A 213 6.74 -23.12 -5.82
C TRP A 213 7.44 -24.04 -4.83
N PRO A 214 8.72 -23.72 -4.46
CA PRO A 214 9.45 -24.47 -3.44
C PRO A 214 8.69 -24.48 -2.10
N THR A 215 8.82 -25.53 -1.38
CA THR A 215 8.25 -25.73 -0.04
C THR A 215 9.29 -25.40 1.04
N VAL A 216 9.20 -26.02 2.20
CA VAL A 216 10.13 -25.86 3.30
C VAL A 216 11.38 -26.70 3.06
N GLU A 217 12.55 -26.08 3.15
CA GLU A 217 13.85 -26.71 2.95
C GLU A 217 14.79 -26.45 4.14
N PRO A 218 15.72 -27.37 4.48
CA PRO A 218 16.66 -27.15 5.59
C PRO A 218 17.44 -25.84 5.42
N PHE A 219 17.50 -25.04 6.49
CA PHE A 219 18.32 -23.86 6.51
C PHE A 219 19.80 -24.22 6.70
N GLN A 220 20.64 -23.69 5.83
CA GLN A 220 22.09 -23.82 5.96
C GLN A 220 22.74 -22.53 5.46
N ILE A 221 23.66 -21.99 6.28
CA ILE A 221 24.43 -20.78 5.92
C ILE A 221 25.30 -21.08 4.71
N GLY A 222 25.29 -20.20 3.70
CA GLY A 222 26.12 -20.32 2.51
C GLY A 222 25.65 -21.36 1.49
N ILE A 223 24.52 -22.05 1.73
CA ILE A 223 23.97 -22.98 0.73
C ILE A 223 23.58 -22.24 -0.55
N VAL A 224 24.06 -22.71 -1.67
CA VAL A 224 23.63 -22.26 -3.00
C VAL A 224 22.45 -23.15 -3.44
N ARG A 225 21.36 -22.52 -3.88
CA ARG A 225 20.21 -23.21 -4.48
C ARG A 225 19.97 -22.65 -5.86
N ASN A 226 19.90 -23.54 -6.83
CA ASN A 226 19.56 -23.15 -8.19
C ASN A 226 18.10 -22.64 -8.25
N GLU A 227 17.85 -21.77 -9.20
CA GLU A 227 16.50 -21.32 -9.53
C GLU A 227 15.67 -22.52 -10.02
N PRO A 228 14.49 -22.77 -9.43
CA PRO A 228 13.61 -23.83 -9.90
C PRO A 228 13.09 -23.53 -11.30
N GLN A 229 12.81 -24.59 -12.05
CA GLN A 229 12.01 -24.48 -13.27
C GLN A 229 10.52 -24.35 -12.91
N ASP A 230 9.72 -23.88 -13.86
CA ASP A 230 8.25 -23.78 -13.73
C ASP A 230 7.76 -22.84 -12.58
N ILE A 231 8.51 -21.79 -12.28
CA ILE A 231 8.09 -20.68 -11.44
C ILE A 231 8.03 -19.37 -12.23
N ILE A 232 7.55 -18.31 -11.63
CA ILE A 232 7.62 -16.94 -12.15
C ILE A 232 8.74 -16.23 -11.38
N PRO A 233 9.95 -16.07 -11.97
CA PRO A 233 11.13 -15.53 -11.28
C PRO A 233 10.86 -14.16 -10.66
N GLU A 234 10.15 -13.28 -11.37
CA GLU A 234 9.83 -11.91 -10.98
C GLU A 234 8.93 -11.84 -9.72
N LEU A 235 8.30 -12.95 -9.35
CA LEU A 235 7.53 -13.04 -8.10
C LEU A 235 8.34 -13.60 -6.93
N THR A 236 9.65 -13.82 -7.09
CA THR A 236 10.50 -14.39 -6.03
C THR A 236 11.19 -13.30 -5.20
N VAL A 237 11.45 -13.62 -3.93
CA VAL A 237 12.22 -12.77 -3.03
C VAL A 237 13.63 -12.51 -3.58
N GLU A 238 14.28 -13.55 -4.12
CA GLU A 238 15.66 -13.48 -4.64
C GLU A 238 15.76 -12.57 -5.85
N TYR A 239 14.80 -12.66 -6.79
CA TYR A 239 14.77 -11.76 -7.95
C TYR A 239 14.81 -10.31 -7.51
N TRP A 240 13.94 -9.92 -6.58
CA TRP A 240 13.84 -8.55 -6.10
C TRP A 240 15.04 -8.11 -5.26
N PHE A 241 15.64 -9.02 -4.49
CA PHE A 241 16.86 -8.71 -3.76
C PHE A 241 18.03 -8.41 -4.72
N ARG A 242 18.17 -9.17 -5.78
CA ARG A 242 19.17 -8.94 -6.83
C ARG A 242 18.86 -7.69 -7.64
N HIS A 243 17.62 -7.56 -8.11
CA HIS A 243 17.16 -6.43 -8.93
C HIS A 243 17.42 -5.09 -8.23
N ASN A 244 17.10 -4.99 -6.95
CA ASN A 244 17.30 -3.80 -6.15
C ASN A 244 18.68 -3.69 -5.50
N ASN A 245 19.60 -4.65 -5.76
CA ASN A 245 20.95 -4.65 -5.20
C ASN A 245 20.92 -4.35 -3.68
N VAL A 246 20.10 -5.09 -2.93
CA VAL A 246 19.77 -4.80 -1.53
C VAL A 246 20.98 -4.73 -0.60
N GLU A 247 22.07 -5.42 -0.95
CA GLU A 247 23.31 -5.43 -0.15
C GLU A 247 24.02 -4.06 -0.16
N ASN A 248 23.91 -3.33 -1.28
CA ASN A 248 24.52 -2.00 -1.47
C ASN A 248 23.52 -0.85 -1.26
N HIS A 249 22.28 -1.14 -0.91
CA HIS A 249 21.25 -0.14 -0.68
C HIS A 249 21.53 0.64 0.63
N ALA A 250 21.15 1.92 0.69
CA ALA A 250 21.36 2.79 1.85
C ALA A 250 20.80 2.22 3.17
N ASN A 251 19.69 1.48 3.10
CA ASN A 251 19.07 0.85 4.26
C ASN A 251 19.44 -0.65 4.42
N SER A 252 20.51 -1.14 3.81
CA SER A 252 20.95 -2.55 3.87
C SER A 252 21.33 -3.02 5.28
N ARG A 253 21.82 -2.10 6.11
CA ARG A 253 22.23 -2.37 7.50
C ARG A 253 21.13 -2.10 8.53
N ASP A 254 19.96 -1.67 8.09
CA ASP A 254 18.81 -1.38 8.94
C ASP A 254 18.03 -2.67 9.26
N TYR A 255 18.57 -3.52 10.13
CA TYR A 255 17.89 -4.73 10.60
C TYR A 255 18.09 -4.93 12.10
N PHE A 256 17.18 -5.66 12.75
CA PHE A 256 17.27 -5.94 14.17
C PHE A 256 18.39 -6.96 14.45
N ASN A 257 19.39 -6.55 15.19
CA ASN A 257 20.37 -7.45 15.79
C ASN A 257 19.71 -8.19 16.95
N THR A 258 19.81 -9.51 16.95
CA THR A 258 19.23 -10.34 18.02
C THR A 258 20.29 -11.21 18.65
N VAL A 259 20.21 -11.34 19.97
CA VAL A 259 21.09 -12.23 20.75
C VAL A 259 20.73 -13.71 20.55
N ALA A 260 19.55 -14.00 19.98
CA ALA A 260 18.98 -15.35 19.86
C ALA A 260 19.37 -16.07 18.54
N ASN A 261 20.63 -15.99 18.11
CA ASN A 261 21.09 -16.58 16.84
C ASN A 261 20.76 -18.08 16.68
N ASN A 262 20.77 -18.85 17.79
CA ASN A 262 20.46 -20.28 17.74
C ASN A 262 19.03 -20.60 17.29
N LYS A 263 18.05 -19.72 17.58
CA LYS A 263 16.67 -19.90 17.09
C LYS A 263 16.56 -19.63 15.59
N PHE A 264 17.40 -18.78 15.04
CA PHE A 264 17.33 -18.45 13.63
C PHE A 264 17.87 -19.56 12.74
N VAL A 265 18.91 -20.27 13.18
CA VAL A 265 19.46 -21.38 12.39
C VAL A 265 18.58 -22.63 12.42
N SER A 266 17.68 -22.78 13.40
CA SER A 266 16.77 -23.91 13.50
C SER A 266 15.49 -23.79 12.64
N ILE A 267 15.22 -22.58 12.08
CA ILE A 267 14.01 -22.36 11.26
C ILE A 267 14.37 -22.58 9.80
N ALA A 268 13.71 -23.53 9.17
CA ALA A 268 13.95 -23.91 7.78
C ALA A 268 13.63 -22.78 6.80
N GLU A 269 14.30 -22.76 5.65
CA GLU A 269 14.00 -21.82 4.56
C GLU A 269 12.58 -22.09 4.03
N GLY A 270 11.76 -21.05 3.93
CA GLY A 270 10.34 -21.18 3.55
C GLY A 270 9.38 -21.50 4.70
N ASP A 271 9.86 -21.74 5.93
CA ASP A 271 8.96 -21.99 7.06
C ASP A 271 8.29 -20.68 7.52
N THR A 272 7.04 -20.56 7.14
CA THR A 272 6.15 -19.44 7.51
C THR A 272 4.95 -19.90 8.35
N SER A 273 5.00 -21.10 8.90
CA SER A 273 3.90 -21.73 9.65
C SER A 273 3.58 -21.04 10.97
N LYS A 274 4.58 -20.46 11.63
CA LYS A 274 4.44 -19.77 12.91
C LYS A 274 4.16 -18.29 12.69
N LYS A 275 3.45 -17.67 13.63
CA LYS A 275 3.19 -16.22 13.61
C LYS A 275 4.48 -15.40 13.67
N SER A 276 5.43 -15.79 14.53
CA SER A 276 6.72 -15.13 14.69
C SER A 276 7.83 -15.92 13.99
N PHE A 277 8.88 -15.23 13.56
CA PHE A 277 10.07 -15.84 12.94
C PHE A 277 9.75 -16.63 11.67
N LYS A 278 8.93 -16.09 10.80
CA LYS A 278 8.73 -16.64 9.45
C LYS A 278 10.01 -16.46 8.64
N ARG A 279 10.60 -17.57 8.19
CA ARG A 279 11.73 -17.49 7.25
C ARG A 279 11.21 -17.47 5.82
N LEU A 280 11.64 -16.48 5.06
CA LEU A 280 11.33 -16.41 3.64
C LEU A 280 12.01 -17.56 2.88
N HIS A 281 11.48 -17.90 1.72
CA HIS A 281 12.15 -18.74 0.73
C HIS A 281 12.67 -17.85 -0.40
N ARG A 282 13.95 -18.02 -0.81
CA ARG A 282 14.54 -17.21 -1.89
C ARG A 282 13.77 -17.30 -3.20
N TRP A 283 13.38 -18.50 -3.60
CA TRP A 283 12.68 -18.77 -4.85
C TRP A 283 11.16 -18.85 -4.70
N ARG A 284 10.60 -18.08 -3.80
CA ARG A 284 9.16 -17.95 -3.61
C ARG A 284 8.81 -16.52 -3.21
N TYR A 285 7.56 -16.16 -3.39
CA TYR A 285 7.01 -14.90 -2.88
C TYR A 285 6.92 -14.88 -1.35
N SER A 286 7.02 -13.68 -0.78
CA SER A 286 6.85 -13.44 0.65
C SER A 286 5.39 -13.59 1.08
N PRO A 287 5.10 -14.10 2.28
CA PRO A 287 3.80 -13.87 2.92
C PRO A 287 3.61 -12.37 3.18
N THR A 288 2.37 -11.98 3.56
CA THR A 288 2.05 -10.58 3.87
C THR A 288 3.05 -9.97 4.85
N ALA A 289 3.64 -8.85 4.46
CA ALA A 289 4.51 -8.03 5.31
C ALA A 289 3.66 -7.31 6.37
N ALA A 290 3.57 -7.88 7.55
CA ALA A 290 2.88 -7.31 8.72
C ALA A 290 3.91 -6.97 9.79
N TYR A 291 4.85 -6.08 9.45
CA TYR A 291 5.98 -5.72 10.31
C TYR A 291 5.56 -4.86 11.50
N GLY A 292 5.10 -5.51 12.55
CA GLY A 292 4.77 -4.89 13.81
C GLY A 292 5.17 -5.79 14.98
N ASN A 293 5.59 -5.24 16.10
CA ASN A 293 5.80 -5.94 17.37
C ASN A 293 6.57 -7.28 17.24
N ASN A 294 7.74 -7.29 16.60
CA ASN A 294 8.61 -8.46 16.38
C ASN A 294 8.22 -9.44 15.26
N GLU A 295 7.27 -9.12 14.40
CA GLU A 295 6.87 -9.98 13.26
C GLU A 295 7.71 -9.75 11.99
N VAL A 296 8.94 -9.23 12.12
CA VAL A 296 9.84 -9.06 10.97
C VAL A 296 10.33 -10.42 10.51
N HIS A 297 10.26 -10.65 9.20
CA HIS A 297 10.64 -11.91 8.58
C HIS A 297 12.14 -12.20 8.74
N LEU A 298 12.51 -13.48 8.73
CA LEU A 298 13.90 -13.92 8.66
C LEU A 298 14.36 -13.95 7.20
N HIS A 299 15.64 -13.57 7.00
CA HIS A 299 16.29 -13.66 5.71
C HIS A 299 16.34 -15.11 5.22
N PRO A 300 16.15 -15.40 3.92
CA PRO A 300 16.10 -16.76 3.41
C PRO A 300 17.30 -17.62 3.79
N TYR A 301 18.51 -17.10 3.59
CA TYR A 301 19.78 -17.85 3.72
C TYR A 301 20.82 -17.18 4.63
N GLN A 302 20.44 -16.15 5.39
CA GLN A 302 21.28 -15.54 6.42
C GLN A 302 20.66 -15.72 7.81
N PRO A 303 21.44 -15.87 8.89
CA PRO A 303 20.94 -16.09 10.24
C PRO A 303 20.50 -14.78 10.91
N ARG A 304 19.72 -13.94 10.21
CA ARG A 304 19.24 -12.64 10.67
C ARG A 304 17.81 -12.36 10.20
N ARG A 305 17.22 -11.31 10.72
CA ARG A 305 16.01 -10.72 10.16
C ARG A 305 16.33 -9.98 8.85
N ILE A 306 15.32 -9.77 8.01
CA ILE A 306 15.48 -8.94 6.83
C ILE A 306 15.78 -7.48 7.21
N SER A 307 16.50 -6.79 6.34
CA SER A 307 16.75 -5.35 6.41
C SER A 307 15.59 -4.54 5.87
N ILE A 308 15.62 -3.22 6.07
CA ILE A 308 14.67 -2.30 5.44
C ILE A 308 14.81 -2.32 3.91
N ALA A 309 16.02 -2.43 3.36
CA ALA A 309 16.23 -2.56 1.92
C ALA A 309 15.50 -3.79 1.35
N GLU A 310 15.63 -4.93 2.02
CA GLU A 310 14.94 -6.17 1.65
C GLU A 310 13.42 -6.05 1.83
N ALA A 311 12.97 -5.38 2.88
CA ALA A 311 11.55 -5.13 3.10
C ALA A 311 10.92 -4.19 2.06
N LEU A 312 11.65 -3.15 1.61
CA LEU A 312 11.26 -2.27 0.51
C LEU A 312 11.15 -3.04 -0.80
N SER A 313 12.11 -3.92 -1.09
CA SER A 313 12.11 -4.77 -2.29
C SER A 313 10.90 -5.71 -2.32
N ILE A 314 10.52 -6.31 -1.19
CA ILE A 314 9.32 -7.14 -1.06
C ILE A 314 8.03 -6.32 -1.29
N GLN A 315 8.05 -5.02 -1.04
CA GLN A 315 6.96 -4.09 -1.37
C GLN A 315 7.07 -3.53 -2.80
N SER A 316 7.97 -4.08 -3.61
CA SER A 316 8.25 -3.68 -5.00
C SER A 316 8.68 -2.21 -5.18
N LEU A 317 9.25 -1.57 -4.16
CA LEU A 317 9.77 -0.20 -4.30
C LEU A 317 11.01 -0.18 -5.20
N PRO A 318 11.22 0.89 -5.98
CA PRO A 318 12.42 1.04 -6.78
C PRO A 318 13.68 1.20 -5.92
N VAL A 319 14.83 0.85 -6.46
CA VAL A 319 16.14 0.84 -5.77
C VAL A 319 16.52 2.19 -5.14
N TRP A 320 16.08 3.30 -5.71
CA TRP A 320 16.36 4.64 -5.19
C TRP A 320 15.51 5.04 -3.98
N PHE A 321 14.48 4.27 -3.64
CA PHE A 321 13.56 4.61 -2.55
C PHE A 321 14.18 4.28 -1.20
N GLU A 322 14.50 5.30 -0.42
CA GLU A 322 15.18 5.19 0.86
C GLU A 322 14.32 5.64 2.03
N VAL A 323 14.47 5.00 3.17
CA VAL A 323 13.86 5.42 4.44
C VAL A 323 14.84 6.25 5.24
N LEU A 324 14.36 7.31 5.87
CA LEU A 324 15.15 8.26 6.67
C LEU A 324 16.02 7.53 7.71
N PRO A 325 17.36 7.71 7.68
CA PRO A 325 18.30 6.95 8.53
C PRO A 325 18.08 7.13 10.01
N THR A 326 17.70 8.34 10.46
CA THR A 326 17.58 8.72 11.88
C THR A 326 16.41 8.10 12.63
N LEU A 327 15.49 7.45 11.92
CA LEU A 327 14.33 6.82 12.53
C LEU A 327 14.68 5.49 13.22
N SER A 328 13.93 5.15 14.26
CA SER A 328 14.07 3.84 14.90
C SER A 328 13.69 2.71 13.95
N LEU A 329 14.32 1.55 14.05
CA LEU A 329 14.01 0.37 13.25
C LEU A 329 12.53 -0.03 13.37
N SER A 330 11.94 0.06 14.56
CA SER A 330 10.52 -0.23 14.76
C SER A 330 9.62 0.70 13.95
N ALA A 331 9.94 1.99 13.88
CA ALA A 331 9.23 2.95 13.06
C ALA A 331 9.39 2.63 11.56
N LYS A 332 10.63 2.38 11.11
CA LYS A 332 10.91 2.02 9.70
C LYS A 332 10.13 0.78 9.25
N PHE A 333 10.20 -0.31 10.01
CA PHE A 333 9.47 -1.54 9.67
C PHE A 333 7.95 -1.36 9.71
N LYS A 334 7.42 -0.59 10.67
CA LYS A 334 5.99 -0.28 10.74
C LYS A 334 5.51 0.50 9.51
N MET A 335 6.29 1.48 9.06
CA MET A 335 5.97 2.26 7.84
C MET A 335 5.92 1.36 6.61
N VAL A 336 6.96 0.54 6.41
CA VAL A 336 7.05 -0.37 5.26
C VAL A 336 5.93 -1.40 5.29
N GLY A 337 5.63 -2.00 6.45
CA GLY A 337 4.57 -3.00 6.59
C GLY A 337 3.17 -2.46 6.36
N ASN A 338 2.93 -1.17 6.68
CA ASN A 338 1.63 -0.51 6.49
C ASN A 338 1.40 -0.08 5.03
N GLY A 339 2.45 0.07 4.23
CA GLY A 339 2.35 0.57 2.87
C GLY A 339 1.55 -0.33 1.93
N VAL A 340 0.87 0.27 0.99
CA VAL A 340 0.30 -0.42 -0.18
C VAL A 340 1.45 -0.76 -1.12
N PRO A 341 1.64 -2.02 -1.57
CA PRO A 341 2.74 -2.35 -2.47
C PRO A 341 2.74 -1.46 -3.72
N TYR A 342 3.94 -1.00 -4.10
CA TYR A 342 4.08 0.01 -5.16
C TYR A 342 3.47 -0.44 -6.50
N LEU A 343 3.80 -1.64 -6.99
CA LEU A 343 3.26 -2.11 -8.28
C LEU A 343 1.75 -2.35 -8.26
N LEU A 344 1.18 -2.76 -7.11
CA LEU A 344 -0.27 -2.83 -6.97
C LEU A 344 -0.90 -1.43 -7.10
N ALA A 345 -0.36 -0.44 -6.39
CA ALA A 345 -0.85 0.94 -6.47
C ALA A 345 -0.70 1.52 -7.88
N ASN A 346 0.44 1.26 -8.54
CA ASN A 346 0.69 1.71 -9.91
C ASN A 346 -0.26 1.06 -10.91
N GLY A 347 -0.50 -0.27 -10.82
CA GLY A 347 -1.45 -0.95 -11.69
C GLY A 347 -2.87 -0.40 -11.58
N ILE A 348 -3.35 -0.17 -10.34
CA ILE A 348 -4.66 0.47 -10.09
C ILE A 348 -4.68 1.91 -10.64
N ALA A 349 -3.60 2.67 -10.46
CA ALA A 349 -3.51 4.04 -10.95
C ALA A 349 -3.52 4.12 -12.47
N MET A 350 -2.77 3.25 -13.17
CA MET A 350 -2.73 3.22 -14.64
C MET A 350 -4.10 2.91 -15.25
N GLU A 351 -4.82 1.92 -14.71
CA GLU A 351 -6.17 1.62 -15.22
C GLU A 351 -7.15 2.77 -14.95
N LEU A 352 -7.03 3.42 -13.79
CA LEU A 352 -7.86 4.57 -13.43
C LEU A 352 -7.57 5.77 -14.33
N GLN A 353 -6.30 6.07 -14.61
CA GLN A 353 -5.89 7.13 -15.52
C GLN A 353 -6.47 6.90 -16.93
N GLY A 354 -6.22 5.73 -17.51
CA GLY A 354 -6.71 5.40 -18.84
C GLY A 354 -8.24 5.52 -18.93
N TRP A 355 -8.96 5.03 -17.91
CA TRP A 355 -10.41 5.17 -17.86
C TRP A 355 -10.86 6.63 -17.78
N ILE A 356 -10.21 7.46 -16.95
CA ILE A 356 -10.55 8.89 -16.84
C ILE A 356 -10.30 9.59 -18.18
N GLU A 357 -9.17 9.36 -18.84
CA GLU A 357 -8.84 9.96 -20.14
C GLU A 357 -9.88 9.60 -21.21
N GLU A 358 -10.34 8.35 -21.27
CA GLU A 358 -11.41 7.90 -22.20
C GLU A 358 -12.78 8.53 -21.95
N HIS A 359 -13.05 9.05 -20.74
CA HIS A 359 -14.36 9.58 -20.34
C HIS A 359 -14.36 11.10 -20.15
N MET A 360 -13.30 11.77 -20.58
CA MET A 360 -13.15 13.22 -20.48
C MET A 360 -13.34 13.97 -21.80
N ASP A 361 -13.54 13.26 -22.91
CA ASP A 361 -13.78 13.85 -24.24
C ASP A 361 -15.27 14.36 -24.42
#